data_f4f572bf924f2dc054fb50604771177b
#
_entry.id   f4f572bf924f2dc054fb50604771177b
#
_cell.length_a   1.000
_cell.length_b   1.000
_cell.length_c   1.000
_cell.angle_alpha   90.00
_cell.angle_beta   90.00
_cell.angle_gamma   90.00
#
_symmetry.space_group_name_H-M   'P 1'
#
loop_
_entity.id
_entity.type
_entity.pdbx_description
1 polymer ?
#
loop_
_entity_poly.entity_id
_entity_poly.type
_entity_poly.pdbx_seq_one_letter_code
_entity_poly.pdbx_strand_id
1 'polypeptide(L)'
;MDGRAASQTITDKIPYLLKAGIKPTVFSAITGIQDQRFLHRQFLAWGPSAFRFDFRHWFANQYGRGIAYKIMTGLISILLSPFIALEKLCLGYSSQWSWAMPAFLHGLQLIRSGHVDVVYSTGGAWSAHLAALWLKKATGVKWLAEIHDPMVIRSSPEDIGTAIPKNRDARFRQYLERQMINHADHVWWFTEGALHYAKQRNPLLNTAGYANGFVVLPGAEPPGGLASPKPHVYSSKLNLSHFGSLANDRSLSIILKALSALLKKYPEAKESIRIHAYGAALDSLSIEAIKKGGYEDVLIAHGRLEKDPQTGKSGRERVVQKMQEADVLILLHGNDEWCAEYIPSKFYEYLWTGRPIWGITHHNPHLDGMLQERGAYLSQVGDDAGIKATLEKIWLDWKNQGLIEPKWHPMGVDQAVVRILTETK
;
A
#
# COMPACT_ATOMS: atom_id res chain seq x y z
N MET A 1 11.59 1.11 -11.28
CA MET A 1 10.78 1.32 -10.07
C MET A 1 11.01 0.19 -9.09
N ASP A 2 10.78 0.37 -7.80
CA ASP A 2 11.32 -0.54 -6.76
C ASP A 2 10.42 -1.74 -6.42
N GLY A 3 9.32 -1.93 -7.16
CA GLY A 3 8.37 -3.04 -6.96
C GLY A 3 7.53 -2.97 -5.68
N ARG A 4 7.55 -1.84 -4.96
CA ARG A 4 6.66 -1.60 -3.82
C ARG A 4 5.27 -1.21 -4.30
N ALA A 5 4.25 -1.48 -3.50
CA ALA A 5 2.86 -1.21 -3.86
C ALA A 5 2.62 0.24 -4.34
N ALA A 6 3.18 1.24 -3.64
CA ALA A 6 3.02 2.64 -4.03
C ALA A 6 3.65 2.97 -5.39
N SER A 7 4.85 2.46 -5.70
CA SER A 7 5.46 2.67 -7.02
C SER A 7 4.77 1.85 -8.11
N GLN A 8 4.23 0.69 -7.80
CA GLN A 8 3.47 -0.11 -8.74
C GLN A 8 2.17 0.59 -9.15
N THR A 9 1.42 1.15 -8.19
CA THR A 9 0.20 1.92 -8.47
C THR A 9 0.43 3.05 -9.48
N ILE A 10 1.60 3.71 -9.43
CA ILE A 10 1.95 4.75 -10.39
C ILE A 10 2.37 4.14 -11.73
N THR A 11 3.24 3.11 -11.69
CA THR A 11 3.76 2.45 -12.89
C THR A 11 2.65 1.86 -13.77
N ASP A 12 1.65 1.29 -13.11
CA ASP A 12 0.52 0.63 -13.79
C ASP A 12 -0.40 1.64 -14.50
N LYS A 13 -0.46 2.90 -14.04
CA LYS A 13 -1.21 3.98 -14.70
C LYS A 13 -0.54 4.48 -16.00
N ILE A 14 0.77 4.39 -16.10
CA ILE A 14 1.53 5.02 -17.20
C ILE A 14 1.10 4.53 -18.59
N PRO A 15 0.89 3.23 -18.86
CA PRO A 15 0.43 2.76 -20.17
C PRO A 15 -0.88 3.41 -20.59
N TYR A 16 -1.81 3.59 -19.66
CA TYR A 16 -3.11 4.21 -19.92
C TYR A 16 -3.01 5.72 -20.12
N LEU A 17 -2.14 6.40 -19.39
CA LEU A 17 -1.83 7.82 -19.62
C LEU A 17 -1.21 8.06 -21.00
N LEU A 18 -0.25 7.22 -21.39
CA LEU A 18 0.36 7.26 -22.74
C LEU A 18 -0.69 7.02 -23.83
N LYS A 19 -1.59 6.03 -23.66
CA LYS A 19 -2.69 5.75 -24.57
C LYS A 19 -3.67 6.91 -24.67
N ALA A 20 -3.83 7.68 -23.60
CA ALA A 20 -4.64 8.90 -23.60
C ALA A 20 -3.92 10.13 -24.21
N GLY A 21 -2.73 9.96 -24.78
CA GLY A 21 -1.95 11.02 -25.43
C GLY A 21 -1.11 11.86 -24.46
N ILE A 22 -1.05 11.52 -23.17
CA ILE A 22 -0.23 12.21 -22.18
C ILE A 22 1.22 11.75 -22.32
N LYS A 23 2.17 12.68 -22.30
CA LYS A 23 3.61 12.42 -22.35
C LYS A 23 4.24 12.62 -20.96
N PRO A 24 4.32 11.60 -20.11
CA PRO A 24 4.82 11.76 -18.76
C PRO A 24 6.33 11.99 -18.72
N THR A 25 6.76 12.95 -17.90
CA THR A 25 8.14 13.04 -17.39
C THR A 25 8.09 12.68 -15.92
N VAL A 26 8.69 11.55 -15.55
CA VAL A 26 8.63 11.04 -14.18
C VAL A 26 9.87 11.40 -13.39
N PHE A 27 9.69 11.94 -12.19
CA PHE A 27 10.72 12.17 -11.20
C PHE A 27 10.57 11.18 -10.05
N SER A 28 11.63 10.48 -9.69
CA SER A 28 11.63 9.57 -8.55
C SER A 28 12.95 9.60 -7.76
N ALA A 29 12.94 9.00 -6.58
CA ALA A 29 14.18 8.66 -5.88
C ALA A 29 14.92 7.54 -6.61
N ILE A 30 16.19 7.35 -6.28
CA ILE A 30 17.11 6.38 -6.94
C ILE A 30 16.89 4.92 -6.45
N THR A 31 15.87 4.66 -5.65
CA THR A 31 15.66 3.35 -5.00
C THR A 31 15.20 2.23 -5.94
N GLY A 32 14.82 2.57 -7.16
CA GLY A 32 14.30 1.60 -8.14
C GLY A 32 15.02 1.67 -9.50
N ILE A 33 14.62 0.79 -10.41
CA ILE A 33 15.11 0.75 -11.78
C ILE A 33 14.46 1.89 -12.58
N GLN A 34 15.27 2.57 -13.40
CA GLN A 34 14.79 3.58 -14.33
C GLN A 34 13.93 2.95 -15.43
N ASP A 35 12.75 3.48 -15.67
CA ASP A 35 11.85 3.02 -16.73
C ASP A 35 12.26 3.66 -18.06
N GLN A 36 12.36 2.88 -19.13
CA GLN A 36 12.77 3.30 -20.46
C GLN A 36 11.60 3.72 -21.37
N ARG A 37 10.35 3.49 -20.96
CA ARG A 37 9.16 3.77 -21.78
C ARG A 37 8.84 5.26 -21.91
N PHE A 38 9.41 6.10 -21.01
CA PHE A 38 9.16 7.54 -20.92
C PHE A 38 10.39 8.23 -20.31
N LEU A 39 10.41 9.57 -20.33
CA LEU A 39 11.49 10.33 -19.70
C LEU A 39 11.41 10.16 -18.17
N HIS A 40 12.31 9.36 -17.63
CA HIS A 40 12.39 9.08 -16.19
C HIS A 40 13.72 9.60 -15.63
N ARG A 41 13.65 10.55 -14.71
CA ARG A 41 14.82 11.12 -14.01
C ARG A 41 14.78 10.72 -12.53
N GLN A 42 15.91 10.27 -12.03
CA GLN A 42 16.07 9.89 -10.63
C GLN A 42 16.98 10.87 -9.93
N PHE A 43 16.59 11.32 -8.74
CA PHE A 43 17.35 12.29 -7.95
C PHE A 43 17.72 11.73 -6.59
N LEU A 44 18.95 12.06 -6.16
CA LEU A 44 19.39 11.92 -4.78
C LEU A 44 18.76 13.02 -3.92
N ALA A 45 18.34 12.67 -2.72
CA ALA A 45 17.93 13.66 -1.74
C ALA A 45 19.16 14.45 -1.22
N TRP A 46 18.99 15.74 -0.91
CA TRP A 46 20.09 16.62 -0.51
C TRP A 46 20.32 16.65 1.01
N GLY A 47 19.32 16.31 1.82
CA GLY A 47 19.48 16.24 3.27
C GLY A 47 20.36 15.07 3.70
N PRO A 48 21.24 15.25 4.70
CA PRO A 48 22.28 14.27 5.04
C PRO A 48 21.74 12.88 5.40
N SER A 49 20.62 12.81 6.08
CA SER A 49 20.00 11.52 6.45
C SER A 49 19.39 10.80 5.24
N ALA A 50 18.68 11.51 4.38
CA ALA A 50 18.10 10.94 3.16
C ALA A 50 19.19 10.62 2.14
N PHE A 51 20.19 11.49 1.97
CA PHE A 51 21.36 11.22 1.12
C PHE A 51 22.07 9.94 1.54
N ARG A 52 22.29 9.73 2.85
CA ARG A 52 22.90 8.49 3.36
C ARG A 52 22.09 7.26 2.98
N PHE A 53 20.75 7.34 3.05
CA PHE A 53 19.86 6.27 2.66
C PHE A 53 19.95 5.99 1.16
N ASP A 54 19.85 7.02 0.34
CA ASP A 54 19.90 6.93 -1.11
C ASP A 54 21.28 6.43 -1.60
N PHE A 55 22.36 6.90 -0.99
CA PHE A 55 23.72 6.45 -1.32
C PHE A 55 23.88 4.93 -1.10
N ARG A 56 23.33 4.40 0.00
CA ARG A 56 23.36 2.95 0.26
C ARG A 56 22.66 2.17 -0.84
N HIS A 57 21.51 2.64 -1.31
CA HIS A 57 20.76 2.01 -2.39
C HIS A 57 21.51 2.13 -3.72
N TRP A 58 21.98 3.32 -4.03
CA TRP A 58 22.76 3.56 -5.24
C TRP A 58 24.01 2.67 -5.30
N PHE A 59 24.80 2.65 -4.23
CA PHE A 59 26.01 1.84 -4.18
C PHE A 59 25.73 0.34 -4.26
N ALA A 60 24.70 -0.12 -3.59
CA ALA A 60 24.29 -1.53 -3.65
C ALA A 60 23.84 -1.95 -5.07
N ASN A 61 23.17 -1.07 -5.79
CA ASN A 61 22.73 -1.33 -7.17
C ASN A 61 23.90 -1.36 -8.16
N GLN A 62 24.95 -0.53 -7.96
CA GLN A 62 26.08 -0.45 -8.86
C GLN A 62 27.14 -1.53 -8.58
N TYR A 63 27.44 -1.80 -7.32
CA TYR A 63 28.60 -2.60 -6.90
C TYR A 63 28.23 -3.83 -6.06
N GLY A 64 26.94 -4.07 -5.82
CA GLY A 64 26.49 -5.14 -4.96
C GLY A 64 26.72 -4.86 -3.46
N ARG A 65 26.37 -5.85 -2.60
CA ARG A 65 26.45 -5.74 -1.13
C ARG A 65 27.70 -6.42 -0.54
N GLY A 66 28.84 -6.33 -1.22
CA GLY A 66 30.12 -6.91 -0.79
C GLY A 66 30.83 -6.09 0.31
N ILE A 67 32.14 -6.37 0.54
CA ILE A 67 32.99 -5.68 1.53
C ILE A 67 33.10 -4.20 1.21
N ALA A 68 33.28 -3.83 -0.07
CA ALA A 68 33.35 -2.43 -0.52
C ALA A 68 32.08 -1.65 -0.11
N TYR A 69 30.89 -2.27 -0.23
CA TYR A 69 29.63 -1.68 0.23
C TYR A 69 29.65 -1.36 1.72
N LYS A 70 30.10 -2.30 2.57
CA LYS A 70 30.18 -2.11 4.02
C LYS A 70 31.12 -0.97 4.40
N ILE A 71 32.31 -0.93 3.77
CA ILE A 71 33.31 0.13 4.02
C ILE A 71 32.78 1.50 3.58
N MET A 72 32.33 1.64 2.34
CA MET A 72 31.89 2.91 1.79
C MET A 72 30.66 3.47 2.50
N THR A 73 29.66 2.61 2.77
CA THR A 73 28.46 3.04 3.51
C THR A 73 28.74 3.34 4.97
N GLY A 74 29.75 2.69 5.56
CA GLY A 74 30.26 2.99 6.90
C GLY A 74 30.93 4.37 6.94
N LEU A 75 31.89 4.63 6.05
CA LEU A 75 32.59 5.92 5.93
C LEU A 75 31.61 7.08 5.74
N ILE A 76 30.70 6.97 4.77
CA ILE A 76 29.67 7.99 4.52
C ILE A 76 28.77 8.18 5.76
N SER A 77 28.43 7.10 6.47
CA SER A 77 27.61 7.21 7.68
C SER A 77 28.34 7.98 8.81
N ILE A 78 29.64 7.75 8.98
CA ILE A 78 30.47 8.46 9.95
C ILE A 78 30.58 9.95 9.56
N LEU A 79 30.94 10.24 8.31
CA LEU A 79 31.09 11.61 7.83
C LEU A 79 29.81 12.43 7.94
N LEU A 80 28.66 11.80 7.66
CA LEU A 80 27.36 12.48 7.72
C LEU A 80 26.75 12.52 9.13
N SER A 81 27.29 11.78 10.10
CA SER A 81 26.67 11.67 11.44
C SER A 81 26.44 13.01 12.15
N PRO A 82 27.40 13.97 12.18
CA PRO A 82 27.18 15.26 12.80
C PRO A 82 26.12 16.10 12.10
N PHE A 83 26.07 16.04 10.77
CA PHE A 83 25.06 16.75 9.97
C PHE A 83 23.68 16.13 10.15
N ILE A 84 23.58 14.80 10.27
CA ILE A 84 22.33 14.09 10.58
C ILE A 84 21.83 14.47 11.98
N ALA A 85 22.74 14.58 12.97
CA ALA A 85 22.37 15.01 14.31
C ALA A 85 21.84 16.45 14.30
N LEU A 86 22.51 17.35 13.59
CA LEU A 86 22.08 18.74 13.42
C LEU A 86 20.72 18.82 12.69
N GLU A 87 20.54 18.07 11.61
CA GLU A 87 19.27 17.99 10.88
C GLU A 87 18.11 17.55 11.78
N LYS A 88 18.32 16.51 12.59
CA LYS A 88 17.33 16.03 13.55
C LYS A 88 17.00 17.07 14.62
N LEU A 89 18.01 17.77 15.12
CA LEU A 89 17.83 18.82 16.15
C LEU A 89 17.05 20.02 15.57
N CYS A 90 17.43 20.48 14.39
CA CYS A 90 16.83 21.68 13.78
C CYS A 90 15.43 21.41 13.19
N LEU A 91 15.29 20.34 12.43
CA LEU A 91 14.05 20.04 11.71
C LEU A 91 13.12 19.10 12.48
N GLY A 92 13.67 18.03 13.06
CA GLY A 92 12.91 17.08 13.87
C GLY A 92 11.88 16.25 13.09
N TYR A 93 11.99 16.22 11.76
CA TYR A 93 11.18 15.37 10.88
C TYR A 93 12.05 14.61 9.88
N SER A 94 11.46 13.67 9.15
CA SER A 94 12.16 12.82 8.20
C SER A 94 12.86 13.65 7.12
N SER A 95 14.13 13.40 6.86
CA SER A 95 14.92 14.13 5.86
C SER A 95 14.53 13.82 4.40
N GLN A 96 13.55 12.95 4.18
CA GLN A 96 12.98 12.72 2.85
C GLN A 96 12.44 14.00 2.19
N TRP A 97 12.07 15.02 2.99
CA TRP A 97 11.67 16.33 2.48
C TRP A 97 12.68 16.91 1.49
N SER A 98 13.96 16.67 1.72
CA SER A 98 15.07 17.25 0.94
C SER A 98 15.13 16.75 -0.51
N TRP A 99 14.46 15.64 -0.83
CA TRP A 99 14.24 15.19 -2.20
C TRP A 99 13.40 16.20 -3.00
N ALA A 100 12.55 16.96 -2.32
CA ALA A 100 11.75 18.00 -2.97
C ALA A 100 12.62 19.11 -3.62
N MET A 101 13.84 19.35 -3.13
CA MET A 101 14.74 20.38 -3.65
C MET A 101 15.18 20.10 -5.10
N PRO A 102 15.87 18.98 -5.41
CA PRO A 102 16.23 18.68 -6.80
C PRO A 102 14.99 18.52 -7.69
N ALA A 103 13.92 17.91 -7.21
CA ALA A 103 12.68 17.77 -7.98
C ALA A 103 12.06 19.15 -8.33
N PHE A 104 12.06 20.10 -7.39
CA PHE A 104 11.61 21.46 -7.63
C PHE A 104 12.46 22.16 -8.67
N LEU A 105 13.81 22.16 -8.56
CA LEU A 105 14.69 22.88 -9.47
C LEU A 105 14.59 22.36 -10.90
N HIS A 106 14.58 21.03 -11.08
CA HIS A 106 14.43 20.43 -12.40
C HIS A 106 13.02 20.64 -12.96
N GLY A 107 11.99 20.53 -12.12
CA GLY A 107 10.60 20.83 -12.51
C GLY A 107 10.42 22.29 -12.93
N LEU A 108 11.01 23.23 -12.18
CA LEU A 108 10.98 24.66 -12.51
C LEU A 108 11.64 24.96 -13.88
N GLN A 109 12.76 24.30 -14.16
CA GLN A 109 13.42 24.41 -15.45
C GLN A 109 12.52 23.93 -16.59
N LEU A 110 11.89 22.75 -16.44
CA LEU A 110 11.00 22.19 -17.45
C LEU A 110 9.73 23.05 -17.67
N ILE A 111 9.15 23.57 -16.61
CA ILE A 111 7.97 24.44 -16.71
C ILE A 111 8.32 25.74 -17.43
N ARG A 112 9.44 26.37 -17.06
CA ARG A 112 9.92 27.63 -17.70
C ARG A 112 10.29 27.45 -19.16
N SER A 113 10.69 26.24 -19.58
CA SER A 113 10.97 25.94 -20.99
C SER A 113 9.72 25.61 -21.81
N GLY A 114 8.51 25.68 -21.21
CA GLY A 114 7.23 25.46 -21.90
C GLY A 114 6.96 24.00 -22.24
N HIS A 115 7.60 23.04 -21.55
CA HIS A 115 7.44 21.61 -21.80
C HIS A 115 6.49 20.88 -20.85
N VAL A 116 5.84 21.62 -19.94
CA VAL A 116 4.98 21.02 -18.89
C VAL A 116 3.70 21.81 -18.76
N ASP A 117 2.58 21.15 -19.01
CA ASP A 117 1.24 21.69 -18.84
C ASP A 117 0.70 21.45 -17.42
N VAL A 118 1.07 20.31 -16.81
CA VAL A 118 0.51 19.83 -15.55
C VAL A 118 1.61 19.20 -14.70
N VAL A 119 1.59 19.50 -13.41
CA VAL A 119 2.37 18.80 -12.39
C VAL A 119 1.44 17.81 -11.68
N TYR A 120 1.82 16.54 -11.65
CA TYR A 120 1.10 15.48 -10.95
C TYR A 120 1.97 14.93 -9.82
N SER A 121 1.58 15.18 -8.57
CA SER A 121 2.25 14.64 -7.39
C SER A 121 1.45 13.50 -6.80
N THR A 122 2.11 12.37 -6.51
CA THR A 122 1.44 11.14 -6.13
C THR A 122 2.25 10.34 -5.11
N GLY A 123 1.57 9.56 -4.30
CA GLY A 123 2.14 8.60 -3.36
C GLY A 123 1.97 8.97 -1.90
N GLY A 124 2.51 8.10 -1.03
CA GLY A 124 2.66 8.36 0.41
C GLY A 124 3.90 9.21 0.73
N ALA A 125 4.76 9.48 -0.27
CA ALA A 125 5.96 10.29 -0.12
C ALA A 125 5.61 11.78 -0.20
N TRP A 126 5.35 12.40 0.93
CA TRP A 126 4.97 13.80 1.03
C TRP A 126 5.99 14.80 0.42
N SER A 127 7.24 14.38 0.18
CA SER A 127 8.23 15.20 -0.53
C SER A 127 7.85 15.50 -1.99
N ALA A 128 7.11 14.61 -2.65
CA ALA A 128 6.59 14.86 -4.00
C ALA A 128 5.54 15.98 -3.98
N HIS A 129 4.64 15.94 -2.99
CA HIS A 129 3.64 16.98 -2.81
C HIS A 129 4.25 18.32 -2.42
N LEU A 130 5.34 18.31 -1.62
CA LEU A 130 6.08 19.52 -1.27
C LEU A 130 6.75 20.15 -2.50
N ALA A 131 7.40 19.37 -3.36
CA ALA A 131 7.97 19.86 -4.61
C ALA A 131 6.91 20.48 -5.52
N ALA A 132 5.76 19.81 -5.66
CA ALA A 132 4.65 20.30 -6.47
C ALA A 132 4.03 21.59 -5.90
N LEU A 133 3.89 21.71 -4.58
CA LEU A 133 3.47 22.95 -3.92
C LEU A 133 4.40 24.12 -4.25
N TRP A 134 5.73 23.90 -4.19
CA TRP A 134 6.69 24.93 -4.54
C TRP A 134 6.62 25.30 -6.02
N LEU A 135 6.45 24.33 -6.92
CA LEU A 135 6.26 24.60 -8.36
C LEU A 135 4.99 25.38 -8.61
N LYS A 136 3.87 24.99 -8.00
CA LYS A 136 2.59 25.72 -8.10
C LYS A 136 2.73 27.18 -7.65
N LYS A 137 3.35 27.40 -6.49
CA LYS A 137 3.57 28.76 -5.96
C LYS A 137 4.52 29.61 -6.80
N ALA A 138 5.52 28.99 -7.42
CA ALA A 138 6.53 29.69 -8.22
C ALA A 138 6.09 29.98 -9.66
N THR A 139 5.16 29.19 -10.23
CA THR A 139 4.86 29.24 -11.66
C THR A 139 3.37 29.33 -12.00
N GLY A 140 2.47 29.03 -11.05
CA GLY A 140 1.04 28.94 -11.31
C GLY A 140 0.60 27.69 -12.08
N VAL A 141 1.53 26.76 -12.41
CA VAL A 141 1.24 25.55 -13.18
C VAL A 141 0.05 24.77 -12.59
N LYS A 142 -0.76 24.12 -13.43
CA LYS A 142 -1.84 23.25 -12.96
C LYS A 142 -1.27 22.11 -12.14
N TRP A 143 -1.79 21.90 -10.92
CA TRP A 143 -1.29 20.89 -9.99
C TRP A 143 -2.39 19.89 -9.63
N LEU A 144 -2.12 18.62 -9.89
CA LEU A 144 -2.94 17.47 -9.50
C LEU A 144 -2.25 16.72 -8.36
N ALA A 145 -2.97 16.47 -7.27
CA ALA A 145 -2.43 15.82 -6.08
C ALA A 145 -3.19 14.52 -5.77
N GLU A 146 -2.48 13.40 -5.74
CA GLU A 146 -3.01 12.07 -5.41
C GLU A 146 -2.48 11.60 -4.07
N ILE A 147 -3.35 11.37 -3.11
CA ILE A 147 -3.01 10.93 -1.76
C ILE A 147 -3.31 9.44 -1.63
N HIS A 148 -2.26 8.63 -1.44
CA HIS A 148 -2.39 7.18 -1.28
C HIS A 148 -2.74 6.79 0.16
N ASP A 149 -1.96 7.31 1.10
CA ASP A 149 -2.07 7.01 2.51
C ASP A 149 -2.51 8.25 3.28
N PRO A 150 -3.20 8.12 4.41
CA PRO A 150 -3.59 9.26 5.24
C PRO A 150 -2.39 10.14 5.61
N MET A 151 -2.50 11.43 5.34
CA MET A 151 -1.47 12.42 5.70
C MET A 151 -1.46 12.69 7.22
N VAL A 152 -2.63 12.62 7.83
CA VAL A 152 -2.84 12.84 9.27
C VAL A 152 -3.27 11.55 9.91
N ILE A 153 -2.49 11.08 10.89
CA ILE A 153 -2.77 9.86 11.65
C ILE A 153 -3.66 10.23 12.83
N ARG A 154 -4.78 9.53 12.98
CA ARG A 154 -5.73 9.67 14.08
C ARG A 154 -5.36 8.73 15.21
N SER A 155 -5.61 9.15 16.45
CA SER A 155 -5.27 8.39 17.67
C SER A 155 -6.48 7.68 18.31
N SER A 156 -7.70 8.08 17.95
CA SER A 156 -8.96 7.47 18.41
C SER A 156 -10.07 7.68 17.38
N PRO A 157 -11.22 7.00 17.50
CA PRO A 157 -12.37 7.19 16.60
C PRO A 157 -12.89 8.63 16.60
N GLU A 158 -12.85 9.32 17.73
CA GLU A 158 -13.32 10.70 17.91
C GLU A 158 -12.26 11.73 17.45
N ASP A 159 -11.02 11.31 17.29
CA ASP A 159 -9.93 12.16 16.81
C ASP A 159 -10.07 12.36 15.28
N ILE A 160 -10.51 13.54 14.89
CA ILE A 160 -10.58 13.90 13.46
C ILE A 160 -9.27 14.46 12.92
N GLY A 161 -8.21 14.51 13.73
CA GLY A 161 -6.87 14.98 13.34
C GLY A 161 -6.75 16.51 13.25
N THR A 162 -7.60 17.28 13.95
CA THR A 162 -7.50 18.75 14.03
C THR A 162 -6.54 19.22 15.10
N ALA A 163 -6.28 18.41 16.12
CA ALA A 163 -5.31 18.73 17.16
C ALA A 163 -3.91 18.90 16.58
N ILE A 164 -3.13 19.82 17.16
CA ILE A 164 -1.74 20.04 16.74
C ILE A 164 -0.89 18.85 17.26
N PRO A 165 -0.32 18.02 16.35
CA PRO A 165 0.46 16.88 16.77
C PRO A 165 1.71 17.29 17.57
N LYS A 166 2.11 16.50 18.58
CA LYS A 166 3.37 16.71 19.30
C LYS A 166 4.59 16.47 18.41
N ASN A 167 4.50 15.49 17.53
CA ASN A 167 5.57 15.13 16.60
C ASN A 167 5.65 16.17 15.46
N ARG A 168 6.85 16.68 15.19
CA ARG A 168 7.11 17.68 14.14
C ARG A 168 6.81 17.14 12.73
N ASP A 169 7.09 15.86 12.44
CA ASP A 169 6.77 15.23 11.17
C ASP A 169 5.25 15.20 10.94
N ALA A 170 4.49 14.81 11.95
CA ALA A 170 3.03 14.80 11.88
C ALA A 170 2.45 16.22 11.70
N ARG A 171 3.00 17.23 12.39
CA ARG A 171 2.63 18.65 12.16
C ARG A 171 2.90 19.09 10.75
N PHE A 172 4.04 18.69 10.19
CA PHE A 172 4.39 19.05 8.83
C PHE A 172 3.44 18.37 7.81
N ARG A 173 3.08 17.11 8.02
CA ARG A 173 2.11 16.40 7.17
C ARG A 173 0.72 17.06 7.23
N GLN A 174 0.25 17.41 8.43
CA GLN A 174 -1.01 18.16 8.60
C GLN A 174 -0.97 19.52 7.89
N TYR A 175 0.14 20.26 8.03
CA TYR A 175 0.35 21.50 7.30
C TYR A 175 0.32 21.28 5.78
N LEU A 176 1.02 20.26 5.28
CA LEU A 176 1.11 19.96 3.86
C LEU A 176 -0.25 19.54 3.28
N GLU A 177 -1.02 18.71 3.98
CA GLU A 177 -2.41 18.37 3.57
C GLU A 177 -3.23 19.63 3.35
N ARG A 178 -3.18 20.57 4.30
CA ARG A 178 -3.88 21.86 4.20
C ARG A 178 -3.40 22.69 3.01
N GLN A 179 -2.07 22.73 2.77
CA GLN A 179 -1.51 23.45 1.62
C GLN A 179 -1.92 22.80 0.27
N MET A 180 -2.00 21.50 0.21
CA MET A 180 -2.48 20.79 -0.99
C MET A 180 -3.92 21.16 -1.28
N ILE A 181 -4.78 21.12 -0.29
CA ILE A 181 -6.20 21.51 -0.42
C ILE A 181 -6.35 22.96 -0.86
N ASN A 182 -5.53 23.86 -0.33
CA ASN A 182 -5.63 25.30 -0.63
C ASN A 182 -5.05 25.69 -2.00
N HIS A 183 -4.15 24.91 -2.58
CA HIS A 183 -3.37 25.33 -3.74
C HIS A 183 -3.41 24.39 -4.93
N ALA A 184 -3.67 23.10 -4.75
CA ALA A 184 -3.82 22.20 -5.88
C ALA A 184 -5.12 22.48 -6.63
N ASP A 185 -5.09 22.31 -7.94
CA ASP A 185 -6.29 22.46 -8.77
C ASP A 185 -7.24 21.29 -8.57
N HIS A 186 -6.69 20.09 -8.32
CA HIS A 186 -7.47 18.90 -7.94
C HIS A 186 -6.70 18.08 -6.92
N VAL A 187 -7.42 17.55 -5.92
CA VAL A 187 -6.90 16.62 -4.92
C VAL A 187 -7.83 15.43 -4.85
N TRP A 188 -7.29 14.22 -4.81
CA TRP A 188 -8.10 13.03 -4.60
C TRP A 188 -7.43 12.04 -3.67
N TRP A 189 -8.26 11.23 -3.07
CA TRP A 189 -7.90 10.17 -2.14
C TRP A 189 -8.26 8.81 -2.74
N PHE A 190 -7.66 7.76 -2.21
CA PHE A 190 -7.97 6.40 -2.63
C PHE A 190 -9.22 5.81 -2.00
N THR A 191 -9.78 6.44 -0.96
CA THR A 191 -10.93 5.90 -0.25
C THR A 191 -11.90 6.98 0.19
N GLU A 192 -13.17 6.62 0.31
CA GLU A 192 -14.20 7.50 0.87
C GLU A 192 -13.90 7.86 2.33
N GLY A 193 -13.36 6.92 3.12
CA GLY A 193 -12.95 7.19 4.50
C GLY A 193 -11.88 8.27 4.59
N ALA A 194 -10.84 8.21 3.75
CA ALA A 194 -9.80 9.22 3.73
C ALA A 194 -10.33 10.61 3.32
N LEU A 195 -11.20 10.67 2.30
CA LEU A 195 -11.85 11.92 1.92
C LEU A 195 -12.78 12.45 3.02
N HIS A 196 -13.54 11.56 3.68
CA HIS A 196 -14.44 11.92 4.78
C HIS A 196 -13.69 12.64 5.91
N TYR A 197 -12.61 12.04 6.41
CA TYR A 197 -11.81 12.65 7.46
C TYR A 197 -11.04 13.89 6.99
N ALA A 198 -10.59 13.92 5.72
CA ALA A 198 -10.00 15.12 5.15
C ALA A 198 -11.00 16.29 5.12
N LYS A 199 -12.27 16.05 4.77
CA LYS A 199 -13.36 17.04 4.82
C LYS A 199 -13.65 17.54 6.24
N GLN A 200 -13.60 16.66 7.24
CA GLN A 200 -13.77 17.07 8.63
C GLN A 200 -12.63 17.96 9.12
N ARG A 201 -11.38 17.65 8.72
CA ARG A 201 -10.20 18.45 9.08
C ARG A 201 -10.11 19.77 8.31
N ASN A 202 -10.65 19.84 7.12
CA ASN A 202 -10.50 20.95 6.20
C ASN A 202 -11.87 21.39 5.66
N PRO A 203 -12.57 22.31 6.36
CA PRO A 203 -13.92 22.75 6.01
C PRO A 203 -14.05 23.32 4.59
N LEU A 204 -12.96 23.79 3.98
CA LEU A 204 -12.92 24.28 2.60
C LEU A 204 -13.41 23.23 1.60
N LEU A 205 -13.15 21.94 1.84
CA LEU A 205 -13.63 20.82 1.01
C LEU A 205 -15.16 20.64 1.03
N ASN A 206 -15.86 21.30 1.97
CA ASN A 206 -17.31 21.30 2.08
C ASN A 206 -17.96 22.56 1.48
N THR A 207 -17.17 23.48 0.95
CA THR A 207 -17.69 24.75 0.39
C THR A 207 -18.28 24.49 -1.00
N ALA A 208 -19.50 24.97 -1.23
CA ALA A 208 -20.16 24.86 -2.53
C ALA A 208 -19.30 25.54 -3.61
N GLY A 209 -19.10 24.85 -4.73
CA GLY A 209 -18.24 25.32 -5.82
C GLY A 209 -16.76 24.98 -5.67
N TYR A 210 -16.33 24.41 -4.53
CA TYR A 210 -14.99 23.88 -4.34
C TYR A 210 -14.97 22.40 -4.76
N ALA A 211 -14.82 22.16 -6.05
CA ALA A 211 -14.97 20.82 -6.65
C ALA A 211 -13.71 19.94 -6.59
N ASN A 212 -12.72 20.30 -5.75
CA ASN A 212 -11.38 19.75 -5.92
C ASN A 212 -11.10 18.48 -5.12
N GLY A 213 -12.05 17.97 -4.33
CA GLY A 213 -11.86 16.75 -3.54
C GLY A 213 -12.75 15.60 -4.00
N PHE A 214 -12.18 14.50 -4.49
CA PHE A 214 -12.92 13.33 -4.95
C PHE A 214 -12.17 12.03 -4.63
N VAL A 215 -12.78 10.89 -4.92
CA VAL A 215 -12.18 9.57 -4.69
C VAL A 215 -11.89 8.89 -6.01
N VAL A 216 -10.68 8.32 -6.11
CA VAL A 216 -10.27 7.42 -7.20
C VAL A 216 -9.71 6.16 -6.59
N LEU A 217 -10.45 5.07 -6.66
CA LEU A 217 -9.95 3.76 -6.25
C LEU A 217 -8.79 3.36 -7.20
N PRO A 218 -7.63 2.93 -6.67
CA PRO A 218 -6.43 2.72 -7.50
C PRO A 218 -6.57 1.56 -8.47
N GLY A 219 -7.37 0.54 -8.15
CA GLY A 219 -7.42 -0.70 -8.90
C GLY A 219 -6.10 -1.48 -8.86
N ALA A 220 -6.03 -2.53 -9.64
CA ALA A 220 -4.80 -3.27 -9.92
C ALA A 220 -4.82 -3.82 -11.35
N GLU A 221 -3.65 -3.93 -11.96
CA GLU A 221 -3.48 -4.70 -13.19
C GLU A 221 -3.72 -6.20 -12.92
N PRO A 222 -4.24 -6.95 -13.91
CA PRO A 222 -4.43 -8.39 -13.76
C PRO A 222 -3.09 -9.05 -13.39
N PRO A 223 -2.99 -9.66 -12.20
CA PRO A 223 -1.74 -10.23 -11.74
C PRO A 223 -1.25 -11.33 -12.69
N GLY A 224 -0.03 -11.18 -13.22
CA GLY A 224 0.54 -12.16 -14.16
C GLY A 224 -0.25 -12.35 -15.46
N GLY A 225 -1.03 -11.33 -15.87
CA GLY A 225 -1.84 -11.39 -17.10
C GLY A 225 -3.11 -12.23 -16.99
N LEU A 226 -3.64 -12.42 -15.77
CA LEU A 226 -4.90 -13.12 -15.53
C LEU A 226 -6.07 -12.43 -16.26
N ALA A 227 -6.47 -12.98 -17.39
CA ALA A 227 -7.62 -12.48 -18.14
C ALA A 227 -8.97 -12.95 -17.56
N SER A 228 -8.98 -14.07 -16.82
CA SER A 228 -10.16 -14.67 -16.21
C SER A 228 -9.78 -15.51 -14.99
N PRO A 229 -10.68 -15.71 -14.01
CA PRO A 229 -10.42 -16.59 -12.89
C PRO A 229 -10.31 -18.05 -13.36
N LYS A 230 -9.40 -18.80 -12.74
CA LYS A 230 -9.36 -20.24 -12.94
C LYS A 230 -10.42 -20.92 -12.09
N PRO A 231 -11.05 -22.01 -12.57
CA PRO A 231 -11.92 -22.80 -11.78
C PRO A 231 -11.28 -23.19 -10.44
N HIS A 232 -12.07 -23.19 -9.38
CA HIS A 232 -11.61 -23.67 -8.08
C HIS A 232 -11.57 -25.22 -8.09
N VAL A 233 -10.50 -25.78 -7.57
CA VAL A 233 -10.34 -27.22 -7.44
C VAL A 233 -10.12 -27.52 -5.95
N TYR A 234 -11.08 -28.19 -5.35
CA TYR A 234 -10.99 -28.60 -3.96
C TYR A 234 -9.89 -29.62 -3.77
N SER A 235 -9.02 -29.36 -2.82
CA SER A 235 -7.97 -30.28 -2.40
C SER A 235 -8.38 -31.02 -1.12
N SER A 236 -7.57 -31.97 -0.67
CA SER A 236 -7.78 -32.68 0.61
C SER A 236 -7.57 -31.79 1.84
N LYS A 237 -7.13 -30.56 1.65
CA LYS A 237 -6.87 -29.59 2.71
C LYS A 237 -7.45 -28.22 2.34
N LEU A 238 -8.02 -27.54 3.34
CA LEU A 238 -8.45 -26.14 3.22
C LEU A 238 -7.23 -25.24 3.34
N ASN A 239 -6.87 -24.56 2.25
CA ASN A 239 -5.72 -23.67 2.18
C ASN A 239 -6.17 -22.21 2.33
N LEU A 240 -5.96 -21.64 3.50
CA LEU A 240 -6.18 -20.22 3.80
C LEU A 240 -4.87 -19.47 3.56
N SER A 241 -4.83 -18.49 2.69
CA SER A 241 -3.57 -17.83 2.31
C SER A 241 -3.58 -16.33 2.52
N HIS A 242 -2.59 -15.83 3.24
CA HIS A 242 -2.32 -14.40 3.43
C HIS A 242 -1.10 -13.96 2.63
N PHE A 243 -1.20 -12.82 1.93
CA PHE A 243 -0.11 -12.23 1.14
C PHE A 243 0.16 -10.80 1.60
N GLY A 244 1.31 -10.59 2.20
CA GLY A 244 1.73 -9.26 2.64
C GLY A 244 2.64 -9.29 3.85
N SER A 245 2.89 -8.09 4.41
CA SER A 245 3.60 -7.95 5.67
C SER A 245 2.66 -8.15 6.84
N LEU A 246 3.16 -8.78 7.87
CA LEU A 246 2.52 -8.92 9.17
C LEU A 246 3.23 -8.01 10.18
N ALA A 247 2.51 -7.55 11.18
CA ALA A 247 2.99 -6.78 12.31
C ALA A 247 2.06 -7.03 13.50
N ASN A 248 2.41 -6.58 14.71
CA ASN A 248 1.60 -6.87 15.90
C ASN A 248 0.19 -6.24 15.84
N ASP A 249 0.04 -5.14 15.12
CA ASP A 249 -1.25 -4.51 14.81
C ASP A 249 -2.02 -5.24 13.70
N ARG A 250 -1.36 -6.13 12.96
CA ARG A 250 -1.93 -6.92 11.86
C ARG A 250 -1.36 -8.34 11.90
N SER A 251 -1.91 -9.16 12.80
CA SER A 251 -1.39 -10.46 13.18
C SER A 251 -2.34 -11.60 12.84
N LEU A 252 -1.82 -12.73 12.38
CA LEU A 252 -2.58 -13.97 12.19
C LEU A 252 -2.94 -14.64 13.52
N SER A 253 -2.44 -14.16 14.66
CA SER A 253 -2.76 -14.68 15.99
C SER A 253 -4.27 -14.71 16.28
N ILE A 254 -5.04 -13.76 15.72
CA ILE A 254 -6.51 -13.72 15.87
C ILE A 254 -7.18 -14.93 15.20
N ILE A 255 -6.66 -15.37 14.06
CA ILE A 255 -7.15 -16.56 13.35
C ILE A 255 -6.74 -17.82 14.10
N LEU A 256 -5.50 -17.88 14.64
CA LEU A 256 -5.04 -19.01 15.44
C LEU A 256 -5.84 -19.15 16.75
N LYS A 257 -6.25 -18.04 17.34
CA LYS A 257 -7.19 -18.06 18.49
C LYS A 257 -8.55 -18.62 18.10
N ALA A 258 -9.08 -18.26 16.94
CA ALA A 258 -10.33 -18.83 16.40
C ALA A 258 -10.17 -20.33 16.10
N LEU A 259 -9.02 -20.72 15.51
CA LEU A 259 -8.69 -22.12 15.24
C LEU A 259 -8.68 -22.96 16.52
N SER A 260 -8.11 -22.46 17.62
CA SER A 260 -8.14 -23.16 18.90
C SER A 260 -9.57 -23.48 19.39
N ALA A 261 -10.51 -22.58 19.14
CA ALA A 261 -11.92 -22.82 19.48
C ALA A 261 -12.57 -23.83 18.51
N LEU A 262 -12.26 -23.75 17.22
CA LEU A 262 -12.76 -24.69 16.21
C LEU A 262 -12.29 -26.12 16.53
N LEU A 263 -11.01 -26.31 16.87
CA LEU A 263 -10.44 -27.63 17.18
C LEU A 263 -11.01 -28.27 18.45
N LYS A 264 -11.53 -27.50 19.38
CA LYS A 264 -12.26 -28.04 20.54
C LYS A 264 -13.60 -28.65 20.13
N LYS A 265 -14.25 -28.09 19.10
CA LYS A 265 -15.53 -28.55 18.58
C LYS A 265 -15.37 -29.64 17.51
N TYR A 266 -14.33 -29.50 16.68
CA TYR A 266 -14.03 -30.38 15.54
C TYR A 266 -12.54 -30.70 15.54
N PRO A 267 -12.07 -31.69 16.33
CA PRO A 267 -10.65 -32.04 16.42
C PRO A 267 -10.02 -32.43 15.07
N GLU A 268 -10.82 -33.06 14.19
CA GLU A 268 -10.42 -33.47 12.84
C GLU A 268 -10.05 -32.30 11.91
N ALA A 269 -10.50 -31.09 12.23
CA ALA A 269 -10.17 -29.90 11.45
C ALA A 269 -8.65 -29.59 11.44
N LYS A 270 -7.89 -30.06 12.45
CA LYS A 270 -6.43 -29.89 12.50
C LYS A 270 -5.73 -30.53 11.31
N GLU A 271 -6.21 -31.68 10.89
CA GLU A 271 -5.63 -32.40 9.75
C GLU A 271 -5.98 -31.76 8.40
N SER A 272 -7.10 -31.03 8.32
CA SER A 272 -7.62 -30.51 7.07
C SER A 272 -7.29 -29.02 6.83
N ILE A 273 -6.97 -28.22 7.86
CA ILE A 273 -6.71 -26.77 7.70
C ILE A 273 -5.22 -26.51 7.54
N ARG A 274 -4.86 -25.66 6.57
CA ARG A 274 -3.52 -25.07 6.41
C ARG A 274 -3.64 -23.57 6.22
N ILE A 275 -2.83 -22.82 6.96
CA ILE A 275 -2.74 -21.36 6.85
C ILE A 275 -1.37 -21.04 6.28
N HIS A 276 -1.33 -20.35 5.14
CA HIS A 276 -0.11 -20.00 4.46
C HIS A 276 0.15 -18.51 4.56
N ALA A 277 1.31 -18.13 5.07
CA ALA A 277 1.76 -16.73 5.13
C ALA A 277 2.87 -16.49 4.11
N TYR A 278 2.61 -15.61 3.13
CA TYR A 278 3.56 -15.23 2.09
C TYR A 278 3.92 -13.74 2.24
N GLY A 279 5.22 -13.43 2.31
CA GLY A 279 5.71 -12.05 2.41
C GLY A 279 6.84 -11.89 3.42
N ALA A 280 6.66 -10.99 4.39
CA ALA A 280 7.64 -10.80 5.46
C ALA A 280 7.62 -11.97 6.46
N ALA A 281 8.59 -11.96 7.41
CA ALA A 281 8.56 -12.86 8.55
C ALA A 281 7.27 -12.70 9.36
N LEU A 282 6.91 -13.76 10.09
CA LEU A 282 5.78 -13.69 11.04
C LEU A 282 6.06 -12.67 12.13
N ASP A 283 5.01 -12.01 12.56
CA ASP A 283 5.02 -11.13 13.74
C ASP A 283 5.14 -11.94 15.05
N SER A 284 5.51 -11.25 16.13
CA SER A 284 5.76 -11.89 17.42
C SER A 284 4.52 -12.57 18.03
N LEU A 285 3.32 -11.98 17.82
CA LEU A 285 2.08 -12.54 18.35
C LEU A 285 1.69 -13.83 17.61
N SER A 286 1.89 -13.87 16.29
CA SER A 286 1.69 -15.10 15.49
C SER A 286 2.65 -16.20 15.93
N ILE A 287 3.94 -15.90 16.15
CA ILE A 287 4.93 -16.87 16.61
C ILE A 287 4.56 -17.41 18.00
N GLU A 288 4.15 -16.55 18.92
CA GLU A 288 3.72 -16.95 20.27
C GLU A 288 2.48 -17.86 20.19
N ALA A 289 1.49 -17.50 19.39
CA ALA A 289 0.27 -18.27 19.23
C ALA A 289 0.54 -19.66 18.62
N ILE A 290 1.47 -19.79 17.66
CA ILE A 290 1.89 -21.06 17.09
C ILE A 290 2.45 -21.97 18.20
N LYS A 291 3.44 -21.47 18.96
CA LYS A 291 4.10 -22.24 20.02
C LYS A 291 3.12 -22.69 21.11
N LYS A 292 2.24 -21.78 21.53
CA LYS A 292 1.25 -22.05 22.58
C LYS A 292 0.21 -23.08 22.16
N GLY A 293 -0.16 -23.11 20.88
CA GLY A 293 -1.20 -23.97 20.34
C GLY A 293 -0.70 -25.25 19.68
N GLY A 294 0.62 -25.40 19.45
CA GLY A 294 1.19 -26.51 18.68
C GLY A 294 0.70 -26.49 17.23
N TYR A 295 0.82 -25.31 16.57
CA TYR A 295 0.29 -25.06 15.21
C TYR A 295 1.39 -24.96 14.15
N GLU A 296 2.59 -25.52 14.40
CA GLU A 296 3.72 -25.52 13.47
C GLU A 296 3.37 -26.17 12.13
N ASP A 297 2.53 -27.21 12.16
CA ASP A 297 2.07 -27.93 10.97
C ASP A 297 0.86 -27.24 10.30
N VAL A 298 0.20 -26.31 10.98
CA VAL A 298 -1.01 -25.64 10.49
C VAL A 298 -0.68 -24.30 9.86
N LEU A 299 0.16 -23.45 10.52
CA LEU A 299 0.58 -22.17 9.97
C LEU A 299 1.98 -22.29 9.39
N ILE A 300 2.07 -22.15 8.07
CA ILE A 300 3.29 -22.33 7.29
C ILE A 300 3.75 -20.96 6.77
N ALA A 301 4.90 -20.49 7.26
CA ALA A 301 5.52 -19.26 6.81
C ALA A 301 6.44 -19.53 5.61
N HIS A 302 6.11 -18.99 4.46
CA HIS A 302 6.88 -19.16 3.22
C HIS A 302 7.91 -18.04 3.00
N GLY A 303 7.82 -16.96 3.76
CA GLY A 303 8.63 -15.78 3.50
C GLY A 303 8.32 -15.12 2.16
N ARG A 304 9.24 -14.27 1.70
CA ARG A 304 9.12 -13.60 0.41
C ARG A 304 9.45 -14.59 -0.71
N LEU A 305 8.54 -14.69 -1.67
CA LEU A 305 8.78 -15.51 -2.86
C LEU A 305 9.73 -14.78 -3.81
N GLU A 306 10.92 -15.30 -3.96
CA GLU A 306 11.95 -14.81 -4.89
C GLU A 306 11.82 -15.52 -6.25
N LYS A 307 12.64 -15.07 -7.24
CA LYS A 307 12.73 -15.76 -8.53
C LYS A 307 13.15 -17.22 -8.31
N ASP A 308 12.41 -18.13 -8.92
CA ASP A 308 12.72 -19.56 -8.85
C ASP A 308 13.86 -19.88 -9.85
N PRO A 309 15.01 -20.36 -9.37
CA PRO A 309 16.14 -20.67 -10.24
C PRO A 309 15.87 -21.89 -11.16
N GLN A 310 14.97 -22.80 -10.78
CA GLN A 310 14.67 -24.00 -11.57
C GLN A 310 13.67 -23.71 -12.68
N THR A 311 12.60 -22.99 -12.38
CA THR A 311 11.53 -22.70 -13.36
C THR A 311 11.71 -21.37 -14.07
N GLY A 312 12.61 -20.50 -13.59
CA GLY A 312 12.81 -19.14 -14.07
C GLY A 312 11.69 -18.18 -13.73
N LYS A 313 10.60 -18.63 -13.09
CA LYS A 313 9.45 -17.80 -12.70
C LYS A 313 9.88 -16.71 -11.74
N SER A 314 9.47 -15.49 -12.01
CA SER A 314 9.66 -14.35 -11.12
C SER A 314 8.91 -14.55 -9.79
N GLY A 315 9.35 -13.87 -8.73
CA GLY A 315 8.63 -13.90 -7.46
C GLY A 315 7.17 -13.45 -7.61
N ARG A 316 6.90 -12.51 -8.52
CA ARG A 316 5.53 -12.04 -8.80
C ARG A 316 4.65 -13.15 -9.41
N GLU A 317 5.15 -13.85 -10.40
CA GLU A 317 4.42 -14.99 -11.02
C GLU A 317 4.14 -16.09 -10.00
N ARG A 318 5.09 -16.36 -9.11
CA ARG A 318 4.91 -17.33 -8.01
C ARG A 318 3.84 -16.88 -7.02
N VAL A 319 3.81 -15.59 -6.65
CA VAL A 319 2.76 -15.02 -5.79
C VAL A 319 1.38 -15.23 -6.42
N VAL A 320 1.22 -14.91 -7.69
CA VAL A 320 -0.04 -15.10 -8.42
C VAL A 320 -0.47 -16.56 -8.46
N GLN A 321 0.48 -17.46 -8.75
CA GLN A 321 0.22 -18.89 -8.72
C GLN A 321 -0.29 -19.32 -7.34
N LYS A 322 0.35 -18.88 -6.26
CA LYS A 322 -0.05 -19.23 -4.89
C LYS A 322 -1.39 -18.62 -4.47
N MET A 323 -1.71 -17.42 -4.97
CA MET A 323 -3.06 -16.85 -4.80
C MET A 323 -4.13 -17.73 -5.46
N GLN A 324 -3.85 -18.28 -6.65
CA GLN A 324 -4.77 -19.16 -7.36
C GLN A 324 -4.87 -20.58 -6.78
N GLU A 325 -3.85 -21.04 -6.06
CA GLU A 325 -3.84 -22.33 -5.35
C GLU A 325 -4.57 -22.25 -4.00
N ALA A 326 -4.85 -21.06 -3.49
CA ALA A 326 -5.60 -20.88 -2.25
C ALA A 326 -7.09 -21.24 -2.43
N ASP A 327 -7.69 -21.81 -1.40
CA ASP A 327 -9.14 -22.00 -1.31
C ASP A 327 -9.81 -20.70 -0.85
N VAL A 328 -9.20 -19.98 0.10
CA VAL A 328 -9.68 -18.68 0.59
C VAL A 328 -8.47 -17.75 0.79
N LEU A 329 -8.60 -16.53 0.31
CA LEU A 329 -7.61 -15.47 0.47
C LEU A 329 -7.92 -14.63 1.71
N ILE A 330 -6.98 -14.56 2.65
CA ILE A 330 -7.13 -13.76 3.88
C ILE A 330 -6.72 -12.32 3.57
N LEU A 331 -7.67 -11.39 3.70
CA LEU A 331 -7.43 -9.96 3.69
C LEU A 331 -7.47 -9.45 5.13
N LEU A 332 -6.30 -9.26 5.72
CA LEU A 332 -6.16 -8.84 7.11
C LEU A 332 -5.89 -7.34 7.18
N HIS A 333 -6.79 -6.62 7.81
CA HIS A 333 -6.63 -5.22 8.17
C HIS A 333 -5.86 -5.09 9.49
N GLY A 334 -5.30 -3.90 9.79
CA GLY A 334 -4.77 -3.59 11.10
C GLY A 334 -5.87 -3.37 12.15
N ASN A 335 -5.47 -2.95 13.35
CA ASN A 335 -6.36 -2.56 14.43
C ASN A 335 -6.21 -1.07 14.81
N ASP A 336 -5.56 -0.28 13.98
CA ASP A 336 -5.37 1.15 14.17
C ASP A 336 -6.54 1.95 13.58
N GLU A 337 -6.84 3.11 14.15
CA GLU A 337 -7.92 3.98 13.68
C GLU A 337 -7.77 4.48 12.25
N TRP A 338 -6.56 4.57 11.73
CA TRP A 338 -6.32 4.93 10.34
C TRP A 338 -6.77 3.85 9.34
N CYS A 339 -7.09 2.64 9.80
CA CYS A 339 -7.69 1.59 8.97
C CYS A 339 -9.00 2.05 8.31
N ALA A 340 -9.75 2.96 8.94
CA ALA A 340 -10.93 3.56 8.34
C ALA A 340 -10.64 4.35 7.05
N GLU A 341 -9.40 4.74 6.83
CA GLU A 341 -8.97 5.63 5.75
C GLU A 341 -8.23 4.93 4.60
N TYR A 342 -7.93 3.63 4.71
CA TYR A 342 -7.24 2.92 3.63
C TYR A 342 -7.86 1.55 3.31
N ILE A 343 -7.61 1.08 2.09
CA ILE A 343 -7.93 -0.27 1.63
C ILE A 343 -6.61 -0.97 1.30
N PRO A 344 -6.34 -2.16 1.87
CA PRO A 344 -5.12 -2.90 1.55
C PRO A 344 -5.00 -3.16 0.05
N SER A 345 -3.86 -2.83 -0.55
CA SER A 345 -3.64 -2.99 -2.01
C SER A 345 -3.87 -4.40 -2.51
N LYS A 346 -3.67 -5.42 -1.66
CA LYS A 346 -3.95 -6.81 -1.98
C LYS A 346 -5.42 -7.10 -2.26
N PHE A 347 -6.34 -6.30 -1.73
CA PHE A 347 -7.76 -6.41 -2.07
C PHE A 347 -7.97 -6.35 -3.58
N TYR A 348 -7.40 -5.37 -4.25
CA TYR A 348 -7.54 -5.19 -5.70
C TYR A 348 -6.92 -6.34 -6.50
N GLU A 349 -5.81 -6.92 -6.03
CA GLU A 349 -5.20 -8.08 -6.67
C GLU A 349 -6.05 -9.36 -6.46
N TYR A 350 -6.61 -9.53 -5.27
CA TYR A 350 -7.46 -10.68 -4.95
C TYR A 350 -8.72 -10.72 -5.83
N LEU A 351 -9.28 -9.57 -6.17
CA LEU A 351 -10.46 -9.48 -7.05
C LEU A 351 -10.22 -10.12 -8.43
N TRP A 352 -8.98 -10.16 -8.92
CA TRP A 352 -8.64 -10.79 -10.18
C TRP A 352 -8.58 -12.32 -10.11
N THR A 353 -8.40 -12.89 -8.94
CA THR A 353 -8.19 -14.34 -8.79
C THR A 353 -9.46 -15.16 -8.88
N GLY A 354 -10.63 -14.56 -8.62
CA GLY A 354 -11.89 -15.27 -8.48
C GLY A 354 -11.93 -16.22 -7.27
N ARG A 355 -11.02 -16.05 -6.31
CA ARG A 355 -11.02 -16.85 -5.07
C ARG A 355 -11.88 -16.17 -4.00
N PRO A 356 -12.56 -16.96 -3.15
CA PRO A 356 -13.21 -16.42 -1.96
C PRO A 356 -12.24 -15.59 -1.15
N ILE A 357 -12.70 -14.44 -0.64
CA ILE A 357 -11.92 -13.58 0.24
C ILE A 357 -12.52 -13.67 1.64
N TRP A 358 -11.67 -13.83 2.64
CA TRP A 358 -12.04 -13.60 4.03
C TRP A 358 -11.46 -12.27 4.48
N GLY A 359 -12.29 -11.22 4.49
CA GLY A 359 -11.95 -9.92 5.03
C GLY A 359 -12.06 -9.89 6.54
N ILE A 360 -10.97 -9.53 7.23
CA ILE A 360 -10.99 -9.23 8.67
C ILE A 360 -10.64 -7.75 8.77
N THR A 361 -11.67 -6.91 8.90
CA THR A 361 -11.59 -5.46 8.73
C THR A 361 -11.72 -4.73 10.06
N HIS A 362 -11.32 -3.46 10.10
CA HIS A 362 -11.42 -2.62 11.29
C HIS A 362 -11.91 -1.23 10.92
N HIS A 363 -13.10 -0.86 11.41
CA HIS A 363 -13.75 0.46 11.29
C HIS A 363 -13.76 1.03 9.85
N ASN A 364 -13.87 0.16 8.81
CA ASN A 364 -13.88 0.59 7.41
C ASN A 364 -15.15 0.14 6.68
N PRO A 365 -16.26 0.89 6.82
CA PRO A 365 -17.53 0.52 6.20
C PRO A 365 -17.47 0.51 4.66
N HIS A 366 -16.58 1.28 4.04
CA HIS A 366 -16.39 1.27 2.59
C HIS A 366 -15.81 -0.08 2.12
N LEU A 367 -14.74 -0.55 2.77
CA LEU A 367 -14.15 -1.87 2.47
C LEU A 367 -15.15 -3.00 2.77
N ASP A 368 -15.89 -2.90 3.88
CA ASP A 368 -16.91 -3.88 4.26
C ASP A 368 -18.00 -3.99 3.18
N GLY A 369 -18.50 -2.85 2.69
CA GLY A 369 -19.48 -2.81 1.59
C GLY A 369 -18.93 -3.45 0.32
N MET A 370 -17.70 -3.12 -0.07
CA MET A 370 -17.04 -3.69 -1.24
C MET A 370 -16.85 -5.21 -1.12
N LEU A 371 -16.55 -5.73 0.06
CA LEU A 371 -16.41 -7.17 0.33
C LEU A 371 -17.78 -7.86 0.27
N GLN A 372 -18.82 -7.27 0.89
CA GLN A 372 -20.19 -7.82 0.90
C GLN A 372 -20.79 -7.88 -0.50
N GLU A 373 -20.64 -6.82 -1.30
CA GLU A 373 -21.12 -6.78 -2.69
C GLU A 373 -20.54 -7.92 -3.54
N ARG A 374 -19.32 -8.38 -3.21
CA ARG A 374 -18.62 -9.45 -3.92
C ARG A 374 -18.86 -10.83 -3.33
N GLY A 375 -19.64 -10.95 -2.26
CA GLY A 375 -19.92 -12.22 -1.60
C GLY A 375 -18.70 -12.76 -0.86
N ALA A 376 -17.96 -11.90 -0.15
CA ALA A 376 -16.82 -12.32 0.67
C ALA A 376 -17.27 -12.81 2.05
N TYR A 377 -16.46 -13.62 2.72
CA TYR A 377 -16.55 -13.83 4.16
C TYR A 377 -16.07 -12.57 4.87
N LEU A 378 -16.77 -12.11 5.89
CA LEU A 378 -16.46 -10.86 6.58
C LEU A 378 -16.47 -11.05 8.10
N SER A 379 -15.45 -10.50 8.76
CA SER A 379 -15.33 -10.42 10.21
C SER A 379 -14.75 -9.07 10.61
N GLN A 380 -15.02 -8.63 11.84
CA GLN A 380 -14.44 -7.40 12.38
C GLN A 380 -13.27 -7.72 13.31
N VAL A 381 -12.18 -6.94 13.23
CA VAL A 381 -11.11 -6.99 14.23
C VAL A 381 -11.68 -6.63 15.59
N GLY A 382 -11.34 -7.43 16.62
CA GLY A 382 -11.90 -7.27 17.97
C GLY A 382 -13.19 -8.06 18.23
N ASP A 383 -13.88 -8.54 17.19
CA ASP A 383 -15.00 -9.48 17.33
C ASP A 383 -14.52 -10.94 17.29
N ASP A 384 -13.99 -11.41 18.41
CA ASP A 384 -13.51 -12.79 18.54
C ASP A 384 -14.60 -13.83 18.22
N ALA A 385 -15.86 -13.53 18.53
CA ALA A 385 -16.98 -14.44 18.28
C ALA A 385 -17.29 -14.53 16.78
N GLY A 386 -17.35 -13.40 16.10
CA GLY A 386 -17.55 -13.32 14.65
C GLY A 386 -16.39 -13.96 13.87
N ILE A 387 -15.14 -13.77 14.28
CA ILE A 387 -13.97 -14.42 13.65
C ILE A 387 -14.07 -15.95 13.78
N LYS A 388 -14.45 -16.46 14.98
CA LYS A 388 -14.65 -17.91 15.22
C LYS A 388 -15.78 -18.46 14.36
N ALA A 389 -16.92 -17.80 14.34
CA ALA A 389 -18.08 -18.22 13.55
C ALA A 389 -17.77 -18.24 12.05
N THR A 390 -17.03 -17.24 11.57
CA THR A 390 -16.61 -17.17 10.16
C THR A 390 -15.62 -18.27 9.81
N LEU A 391 -14.62 -18.56 10.64
CA LEU A 391 -13.70 -19.66 10.40
C LEU A 391 -14.42 -21.02 10.38
N GLU A 392 -15.36 -21.24 11.31
CA GLU A 392 -16.18 -22.43 11.34
C GLU A 392 -17.03 -22.55 10.06
N LYS A 393 -17.66 -21.46 9.64
CA LYS A 393 -18.42 -21.41 8.39
C LYS A 393 -17.56 -21.75 7.18
N ILE A 394 -16.37 -21.14 7.04
CA ILE A 394 -15.43 -21.41 5.94
C ILE A 394 -15.07 -22.89 5.91
N TRP A 395 -14.74 -23.47 7.06
CA TRP A 395 -14.35 -24.87 7.14
C TRP A 395 -15.51 -25.83 6.78
N LEU A 396 -16.73 -25.56 7.25
CA LEU A 396 -17.91 -26.33 6.90
C LEU A 396 -18.30 -26.20 5.43
N ASP A 397 -18.26 -24.98 4.89
CA ASP A 397 -18.52 -24.71 3.48
C ASP A 397 -17.51 -25.48 2.59
N TRP A 398 -16.22 -25.43 2.94
CA TRP A 398 -15.18 -26.17 2.22
C TRP A 398 -15.41 -27.69 2.30
N LYS A 399 -15.72 -28.23 3.50
CA LYS A 399 -15.97 -29.66 3.72
C LYS A 399 -17.15 -30.16 2.86
N ASN A 400 -18.13 -29.32 2.62
CA ASN A 400 -19.31 -29.60 1.80
C ASN A 400 -19.10 -29.18 0.32
N GLN A 401 -17.91 -28.76 -0.08
CA GLN A 401 -17.60 -28.22 -1.41
C GLN A 401 -18.51 -27.04 -1.82
N GLY A 402 -18.92 -26.25 -0.86
CA GLY A 402 -19.85 -25.12 -1.00
C GLY A 402 -19.24 -23.79 -0.57
N LEU A 403 -17.93 -23.58 -0.79
CA LEU A 403 -17.32 -22.26 -0.56
C LEU A 403 -18.07 -21.20 -1.36
N ILE A 404 -18.18 -19.99 -0.78
CA ILE A 404 -18.84 -18.86 -1.45
C ILE A 404 -18.18 -18.61 -2.81
N GLU A 405 -18.96 -18.58 -3.88
CA GLU A 405 -18.49 -18.16 -5.19
C GLU A 405 -18.49 -16.62 -5.26
N PRO A 406 -17.32 -15.99 -5.34
CA PRO A 406 -17.26 -14.53 -5.37
C PRO A 406 -17.79 -14.00 -6.70
N LYS A 407 -18.51 -12.90 -6.65
CA LYS A 407 -18.85 -12.14 -7.85
C LYS A 407 -17.57 -11.54 -8.46
N TRP A 408 -17.19 -12.04 -9.63
CA TRP A 408 -15.97 -11.59 -10.29
C TRP A 408 -16.16 -10.23 -10.95
N HIS A 409 -15.76 -9.18 -10.25
CA HIS A 409 -15.78 -7.79 -10.73
C HIS A 409 -14.43 -7.17 -10.37
N PRO A 410 -13.37 -7.45 -11.13
CA PRO A 410 -12.08 -6.86 -10.89
C PRO A 410 -12.12 -5.35 -11.14
N MET A 411 -11.26 -4.63 -10.43
CA MET A 411 -11.10 -3.19 -10.56
C MET A 411 -9.77 -2.92 -11.26
N GLY A 412 -9.83 -2.55 -12.53
CA GLY A 412 -8.66 -2.27 -13.36
C GLY A 412 -8.11 -0.87 -13.12
N VAL A 413 -6.83 -0.68 -13.40
CA VAL A 413 -6.15 0.63 -13.35
C VAL A 413 -6.67 1.57 -14.45
N ASP A 414 -7.14 1.03 -15.56
CA ASP A 414 -7.80 1.78 -16.63
C ASP A 414 -8.98 2.60 -16.13
N GLN A 415 -9.82 2.02 -15.26
CA GLN A 415 -10.96 2.71 -14.64
C GLN A 415 -10.49 3.90 -13.78
N ALA A 416 -9.41 3.72 -13.01
CA ALA A 416 -8.82 4.80 -12.23
C ALA A 416 -8.33 5.94 -13.13
N VAL A 417 -7.63 5.63 -14.22
CA VAL A 417 -7.13 6.63 -15.16
C VAL A 417 -8.29 7.36 -15.87
N VAL A 418 -9.33 6.65 -16.32
CA VAL A 418 -10.52 7.26 -16.91
C VAL A 418 -11.15 8.24 -15.92
N ARG A 419 -11.31 7.84 -14.65
CA ARG A 419 -11.87 8.71 -13.60
C ARG A 419 -11.01 9.96 -13.41
N ILE A 420 -9.69 9.82 -13.27
CA ILE A 420 -8.76 10.95 -13.15
C ILE A 420 -8.94 11.92 -14.32
N LEU A 421 -8.88 11.43 -15.55
CA LEU A 421 -8.98 12.26 -16.75
C LEU A 421 -10.33 12.95 -16.89
N THR A 422 -11.41 12.35 -16.41
CA THR A 422 -12.75 12.92 -16.44
C THR A 422 -12.88 14.06 -15.42
N GLU A 423 -12.40 13.84 -14.19
CA GLU A 423 -12.53 14.83 -13.11
C GLU A 423 -11.53 15.99 -13.21
N THR A 424 -10.45 15.83 -13.99
CA THR A 424 -9.38 16.84 -14.08
C THR A 424 -9.36 17.62 -15.40
N LYS A 425 -10.38 17.45 -16.25
CA LYS A 425 -10.58 18.25 -17.48
C LYS A 425 -10.92 19.74 -17.19
#